data_ea0febdb662897b95f137b0ba8f29c90
#
_entry.id   ea0febdb662897b95f137b0ba8f29c90
#
_cell.length_a   1.000
_cell.length_b   1.000
_cell.length_c   1.000
_cell.angle_alpha   90.00
_cell.angle_beta   90.00
_cell.angle_gamma   90.00
#
_symmetry.space_group_name_H-M   'P 1'
#
loop_
_entity.id
_entity.type
_entity.pdbx_description
1 polymer ?
#
loop_
_entity_poly.entity_id
_entity_poly.type
_entity_poly.pdbx_seq_one_letter_code
_entity_poly.pdbx_strand_id
1 'polypeptide(L)'
;MIKTSYCSCKNHTETIEVYDFGMMPRVNNYSSNQEDNDRTSLVLTVCESCKLVQLSSMPDLNSIYLEYDHISSASTSNVRHLKNVAEMINNKHNDRKTLLEVGCNDGTFLRNINKNFISHGIDPAKNVYQK
;
A
#
# COMPACT_ATOMS: atom_id res chain seq x y z
N MET A 1 -4.51 13.39 11.63
CA MET A 1 -3.66 13.71 10.47
C MET A 1 -2.27 14.08 10.95
N ILE A 2 -1.26 13.44 10.42
CA ILE A 2 0.14 13.80 10.67
C ILE A 2 0.53 14.80 9.58
N LYS A 3 0.83 16.05 9.93
CA LYS A 3 1.36 17.02 8.96
C LYS A 3 2.82 16.67 8.67
N THR A 4 3.13 16.44 7.40
CA THR A 4 4.48 16.17 6.92
C THR A 4 5.01 17.40 6.16
N SER A 5 5.23 18.51 6.87
CA SER A 5 5.88 19.68 6.29
C SER A 5 7.38 19.47 6.03
N TYR A 6 7.92 18.33 6.46
CA TYR A 6 9.32 17.97 6.28
C TYR A 6 9.43 16.64 5.54
N CYS A 7 10.42 16.56 4.67
CA CYS A 7 10.74 15.32 3.99
C CYS A 7 11.40 14.31 4.96
N SER A 8 11.08 13.04 4.82
CA SER A 8 11.73 11.95 5.55
C SER A 8 13.16 11.63 5.07
N CYS A 9 13.69 12.39 4.10
CA CYS A 9 15.09 12.24 3.70
C CYS A 9 16.05 12.68 4.82
N LYS A 10 17.32 12.26 4.71
CA LYS A 10 18.35 12.53 5.74
C LYS A 10 18.50 14.00 6.13
N ASN A 11 18.15 14.93 5.23
CA ASN A 11 18.33 16.38 5.48
C ASN A 11 17.12 17.00 6.19
N HIS A 12 16.00 16.28 6.38
CA HIS A 12 14.76 16.80 6.96
C HIS A 12 14.37 18.20 6.44
N THR A 13 14.55 18.41 5.14
CA THR A 13 14.30 19.70 4.49
C THR A 13 12.79 19.95 4.41
N GLU A 14 12.39 21.19 4.58
CA GLU A 14 11.00 21.61 4.31
C GLU A 14 10.60 21.25 2.89
N THR A 15 9.31 20.92 2.72
CA THR A 15 8.74 20.58 1.43
C THR A 15 7.96 21.77 0.89
N ILE A 16 8.00 21.95 -0.43
CA ILE A 16 7.25 22.98 -1.14
C ILE A 16 5.97 22.36 -1.68
N GLU A 17 4.84 23.06 -1.49
CA GLU A 17 3.58 22.69 -2.08
C GLU A 17 3.66 22.78 -3.61
N VAL A 18 3.23 21.70 -4.28
CA VAL A 18 3.17 21.63 -5.75
C VAL A 18 1.74 21.78 -6.24
N TYR A 19 0.80 21.11 -5.57
CA TYR A 19 -0.59 21.14 -5.96
C TYR A 19 -1.53 20.78 -4.80
N ASP A 20 -2.61 21.53 -4.65
CA ASP A 20 -3.68 21.25 -3.69
C ASP A 20 -4.94 20.77 -4.44
N PHE A 21 -5.32 19.51 -4.21
CA PHE A 21 -6.55 18.91 -4.71
C PHE A 21 -7.76 19.24 -3.82
N GLY A 22 -7.57 19.93 -2.71
CA GLY A 22 -8.59 20.22 -1.72
C GLY A 22 -8.95 19.00 -0.86
N MET A 23 -10.19 19.02 -0.37
CA MET A 23 -10.75 17.94 0.45
C MET A 23 -11.27 16.81 -0.43
N MET A 24 -10.58 15.69 -0.45
CA MET A 24 -10.89 14.51 -1.26
C MET A 24 -11.52 13.40 -0.42
N PRO A 25 -12.44 12.58 -0.98
CA PRO A 25 -12.93 11.38 -0.33
C PRO A 25 -11.77 10.44 0.00
N ARG A 26 -11.87 9.74 1.13
CA ARG A 26 -10.87 8.71 1.46
C ARG A 26 -10.99 7.55 0.47
N VAL A 27 -9.83 7.07 0.00
CA VAL A 27 -9.75 5.92 -0.92
C VAL A 27 -10.33 4.66 -0.27
N ASN A 28 -11.02 3.85 -1.05
CA ASN A 28 -11.66 2.60 -0.63
C ASN A 28 -12.77 2.74 0.43
N ASN A 29 -13.23 3.95 0.71
CA ASN A 29 -14.42 4.18 1.54
C ASN A 29 -15.64 4.37 0.64
N TYR A 30 -16.29 3.27 0.27
CA TYR A 30 -17.49 3.28 -0.56
C TYR A 30 -18.73 3.39 0.32
N SER A 31 -19.37 4.54 0.30
CA SER A 31 -20.64 4.78 1.00
C SER A 31 -21.79 4.93 0.03
N SER A 32 -22.94 4.37 0.38
CA SER A 32 -24.20 4.63 -0.33
C SER A 32 -24.82 6.00 0.00
N ASN A 33 -24.33 6.66 1.06
CA ASN A 33 -24.78 7.97 1.48
C ASN A 33 -23.89 9.06 0.93
N GLN A 34 -24.48 10.00 0.17
CA GLN A 34 -23.76 11.18 -0.36
C GLN A 34 -23.23 12.14 0.73
N GLU A 35 -23.71 11.98 1.96
CA GLU A 35 -23.30 12.80 3.12
C GLU A 35 -22.12 12.21 3.90
N ASP A 36 -21.51 11.15 3.41
CA ASP A 36 -20.32 10.59 4.05
C ASP A 36 -19.14 11.57 3.94
N ASN A 37 -18.95 12.32 5.02
CA ASN A 37 -17.99 13.42 5.13
C ASN A 37 -16.55 12.95 5.44
N ASP A 38 -16.23 11.69 5.22
CA ASP A 38 -14.87 11.16 5.45
C ASP A 38 -13.92 11.65 4.34
N ARG A 39 -13.60 12.93 4.43
CA ARG A 39 -12.72 13.62 3.49
C ARG A 39 -11.39 13.95 4.17
N THR A 40 -10.33 13.89 3.40
CA THR A 40 -8.99 14.29 3.83
C THR A 40 -8.39 15.30 2.86
N SER A 41 -7.58 16.20 3.39
CA SER A 41 -6.81 17.13 2.54
C SER A 41 -5.79 16.36 1.72
N LEU A 42 -5.79 16.58 0.41
CA LEU A 42 -4.88 15.95 -0.53
C LEU A 42 -3.99 17.03 -1.18
N VAL A 43 -2.84 17.27 -0.58
CA VAL A 43 -1.86 18.26 -1.06
C VAL A 43 -0.55 17.56 -1.38
N LEU A 44 -0.08 17.73 -2.61
CA LEU A 44 1.23 17.24 -3.03
C LEU A 44 2.31 18.26 -2.70
N THR A 45 3.39 17.77 -2.13
CA THR A 45 4.59 18.56 -1.85
C THR A 45 5.82 17.89 -2.45
N VAL A 46 6.86 18.67 -2.71
CA VAL A 46 8.15 18.20 -3.19
C VAL A 46 9.26 18.63 -2.26
N CYS A 47 10.19 17.75 -1.99
CA CYS A 47 11.42 18.08 -1.28
C CYS A 47 12.44 18.68 -2.26
N GLU A 48 12.93 19.89 -2.00
CA GLU A 48 13.93 20.53 -2.87
C GLU A 48 15.27 19.78 -2.85
N SER A 49 15.60 19.11 -1.75
CA SER A 49 16.87 18.40 -1.59
C SER A 49 16.91 17.08 -2.36
N CYS A 50 15.95 16.17 -2.08
CA CYS A 50 15.96 14.82 -2.67
C CYS A 50 14.95 14.62 -3.82
N LYS A 51 14.14 15.63 -4.15
CA LYS A 51 13.11 15.63 -5.20
C LYS A 51 11.96 14.62 -4.97
N LEU A 52 11.87 14.06 -3.77
CA LEU A 52 10.74 13.19 -3.42
C LEU A 52 9.43 14.00 -3.43
N VAL A 53 8.46 13.52 -4.18
CA VAL A 53 7.07 14.00 -4.12
C VAL A 53 6.34 13.20 -3.06
N GLN A 54 5.68 13.88 -2.14
CA GLN A 54 4.96 13.27 -1.03
C GLN A 54 3.68 14.05 -0.69
N LEU A 55 2.81 13.48 0.12
CA LEU A 55 1.66 14.18 0.66
C LEU A 55 2.09 15.10 1.83
N SER A 56 1.50 16.30 1.91
CA SER A 56 1.73 17.23 3.03
C SER A 56 1.15 16.75 4.35
N SER A 57 0.17 15.86 4.30
CA SER A 57 -0.43 15.21 5.45
C SER A 57 -0.85 13.80 5.10
N MET A 58 -0.76 12.90 6.07
CA MET A 58 -1.26 11.53 5.92
C MET A 58 -2.47 11.33 6.82
N PRO A 59 -3.54 10.68 6.32
CA PRO A 59 -4.63 10.23 7.16
C PRO A 59 -4.13 9.20 8.19
N ASP A 60 -4.97 8.88 9.18
CA ASP A 60 -4.65 7.78 10.08
C ASP A 60 -4.60 6.47 9.30
N LEU A 61 -3.42 5.86 9.23
CA LEU A 61 -3.19 4.62 8.49
C LEU A 61 -4.00 3.45 9.06
N ASN A 62 -4.26 3.44 10.36
CA ASN A 62 -5.07 2.41 10.99
C ASN A 62 -6.50 2.44 10.44
N SER A 63 -7.06 3.63 10.22
CA SER A 63 -8.40 3.78 9.65
C SER A 63 -8.51 3.33 8.19
N ILE A 64 -7.38 3.21 7.49
CA ILE A 64 -7.35 2.77 6.08
C ILE A 64 -7.07 1.27 5.96
N TYR A 65 -6.17 0.74 6.79
CA TYR A 65 -5.57 -0.57 6.56
C TYR A 65 -5.97 -1.66 7.56
N LEU A 66 -6.54 -1.33 8.73
CA LEU A 66 -6.96 -2.37 9.69
C LEU A 66 -8.17 -3.17 9.22
N GLU A 67 -9.09 -2.53 8.48
CA GLU A 67 -10.18 -3.16 7.74
C GLU A 67 -10.06 -2.74 6.28
N TYR A 68 -9.77 -3.70 5.42
CA TYR A 68 -9.48 -3.43 4.02
C TYR A 68 -10.40 -4.24 3.11
N ASP A 69 -11.21 -3.55 2.32
CA ASP A 69 -12.25 -4.17 1.50
C ASP A 69 -11.71 -4.85 0.25
N HIS A 70 -10.51 -4.46 -0.20
CA HIS A 70 -9.91 -5.05 -1.38
C HIS A 70 -9.25 -6.40 -1.04
N ILE A 71 -9.71 -7.46 -1.71
CA ILE A 71 -9.14 -8.80 -1.62
C ILE A 71 -8.43 -9.12 -2.93
N SER A 72 -7.15 -9.48 -2.87
CA SER A 72 -6.31 -9.73 -4.06
C SER A 72 -6.86 -10.84 -4.94
N SER A 73 -7.46 -11.88 -4.36
CA SER A 73 -8.07 -12.99 -5.10
C SER A 73 -9.41 -12.67 -5.77
N ALA A 74 -10.05 -11.55 -5.44
CA ALA A 74 -11.34 -11.16 -6.01
C ALA A 74 -11.25 -10.74 -7.48
N SER A 75 -10.06 -10.36 -7.96
CA SER A 75 -9.83 -9.93 -9.35
C SER A 75 -9.01 -10.96 -10.14
N THR A 76 -9.61 -11.54 -11.17
CA THR A 76 -8.93 -12.53 -12.05
C THR A 76 -7.67 -11.94 -12.71
N SER A 77 -7.70 -10.67 -13.10
CA SER A 77 -6.53 -10.00 -13.68
C SER A 77 -5.41 -9.82 -12.67
N ASN A 78 -5.75 -9.48 -11.42
CA ASN A 78 -4.78 -9.35 -10.34
C ASN A 78 -4.17 -10.72 -9.97
N VAL A 79 -4.99 -11.75 -9.84
CA VAL A 79 -4.51 -13.13 -9.61
C VAL A 79 -3.51 -13.56 -10.68
N ARG A 80 -3.83 -13.32 -11.97
CA ARG A 80 -2.93 -13.64 -13.08
C ARG A 80 -1.62 -12.84 -12.98
N HIS A 81 -1.69 -11.54 -12.65
CA HIS A 81 -0.50 -10.73 -12.47
C HIS A 81 0.40 -11.26 -11.34
N LEU A 82 -0.17 -11.52 -10.16
CA LEU A 82 0.57 -12.04 -9.01
C LEU A 82 1.18 -13.42 -9.28
N LYS A 83 0.47 -14.27 -10.03
CA LYS A 83 0.99 -15.56 -10.49
C LYS A 83 2.22 -15.38 -11.40
N ASN A 84 2.15 -14.49 -12.39
CA ASN A 84 3.28 -14.21 -13.27
C ASN A 84 4.50 -13.67 -12.51
N VAL A 85 4.29 -12.81 -11.51
CA VAL A 85 5.37 -12.31 -10.63
C VAL A 85 5.98 -13.45 -9.83
N ALA A 86 5.15 -14.33 -9.25
CA ALA A 86 5.63 -15.52 -8.53
C ALA A 86 6.45 -16.45 -9.43
N GLU A 87 6.00 -16.69 -10.66
CA GLU A 87 6.73 -17.49 -11.65
C GLU A 87 8.09 -16.87 -12.01
N MET A 88 8.17 -15.54 -12.17
CA MET A 88 9.44 -14.84 -12.39
C MET A 88 10.42 -15.08 -11.24
N ILE A 89 9.96 -15.00 -10.00
CA ILE A 89 10.80 -15.21 -8.81
C ILE A 89 11.23 -16.68 -8.72
N ASN A 90 10.30 -17.61 -8.91
CA ASN A 90 10.56 -19.04 -8.89
C ASN A 90 11.62 -19.45 -9.92
N ASN A 91 11.57 -18.87 -11.12
CA ASN A 91 12.53 -19.15 -12.20
C ASN A 91 13.89 -18.53 -11.97
N LYS A 92 13.94 -17.36 -11.32
CA LYS A 92 15.17 -16.63 -11.06
C LYS A 92 15.96 -17.20 -9.88
N HIS A 93 15.29 -17.82 -8.92
CA HIS A 93 15.87 -18.30 -7.67
C HIS A 93 15.52 -19.77 -7.44
N ASN A 94 16.43 -20.67 -7.84
CA ASN A 94 16.24 -22.12 -7.72
C ASN A 94 16.72 -22.69 -6.39
N ASP A 95 17.53 -21.95 -5.64
CA ASP A 95 18.05 -22.32 -4.35
C ASP A 95 17.07 -21.91 -3.23
N ARG A 96 17.15 -22.62 -2.10
CA ARG A 96 16.31 -22.35 -0.94
C ARG A 96 16.57 -20.95 -0.39
N LYS A 97 15.57 -20.08 -0.43
CA LYS A 97 15.62 -18.69 0.01
C LYS A 97 14.51 -18.41 1.01
N THR A 98 14.71 -17.38 1.80
CA THR A 98 13.62 -16.77 2.58
C THR A 98 13.01 -15.64 1.78
N LEU A 99 11.67 -15.59 1.73
CA LEU A 99 10.88 -14.56 1.06
C LEU A 99 9.94 -13.92 2.08
N LEU A 100 9.95 -12.60 2.11
CA LEU A 100 9.00 -11.81 2.89
C LEU A 100 8.16 -10.96 1.94
N GLU A 101 6.85 -11.09 2.02
CA GLU A 101 5.90 -10.18 1.37
C GLU A 101 5.32 -9.22 2.42
N VAL A 102 5.48 -7.92 2.18
CA VAL A 102 4.89 -6.85 2.99
C VAL A 102 3.62 -6.36 2.30
N GLY A 103 2.49 -6.40 3.01
CA GLY A 103 1.17 -6.15 2.43
C GLY A 103 0.68 -7.39 1.66
N CYS A 104 0.78 -8.58 2.28
CA CYS A 104 0.48 -9.84 1.59
C CYS A 104 -1.01 -10.07 1.33
N ASN A 105 -1.88 -9.21 1.84
CA ASN A 105 -3.32 -9.31 1.70
C ASN A 105 -3.80 -10.74 2.06
N ASP A 106 -4.54 -11.41 1.20
CA ASP A 106 -5.03 -12.78 1.39
C ASP A 106 -3.98 -13.88 1.02
N GLY A 107 -2.73 -13.50 0.77
CA GLY A 107 -1.64 -14.42 0.43
C GLY A 107 -1.69 -14.98 -1.00
N THR A 108 -2.44 -14.36 -1.89
CA THR A 108 -2.58 -14.83 -3.29
C THR A 108 -1.24 -14.96 -4.01
N PHE A 109 -0.31 -14.05 -3.79
CA PHE A 109 1.04 -14.16 -4.34
C PHE A 109 1.83 -15.31 -3.68
N LEU A 110 1.84 -15.40 -2.35
CA LEU A 110 2.60 -16.42 -1.61
C LEU A 110 2.17 -17.84 -1.94
N ARG A 111 0.88 -18.07 -2.22
CA ARG A 111 0.38 -19.39 -2.64
C ARG A 111 0.95 -19.89 -3.97
N ASN A 112 1.50 -19.00 -4.79
CA ASN A 112 2.13 -19.34 -6.08
C ASN A 112 3.67 -19.41 -6.00
N ILE A 113 4.26 -19.17 -4.84
CA ILE A 113 5.70 -19.33 -4.61
C ILE A 113 6.04 -20.81 -4.38
N ASN A 114 7.14 -21.26 -4.97
CA ASN A 114 7.61 -22.64 -4.84
C ASN A 114 7.93 -23.00 -3.38
N LYS A 115 7.71 -24.28 -3.04
CA LYS A 115 8.00 -24.86 -1.71
C LYS A 115 9.49 -24.81 -1.33
N ASN A 116 10.37 -24.46 -2.26
CA ASN A 116 11.79 -24.25 -2.00
C ASN A 116 12.04 -22.96 -1.21
N PHE A 117 11.07 -22.05 -1.19
CA PHE A 117 11.12 -20.84 -0.39
C PHE A 117 10.51 -21.08 1.00
N ILE A 118 11.12 -20.46 2.00
CA ILE A 118 10.47 -20.21 3.29
C ILE A 118 9.78 -18.88 3.18
N SER A 119 8.47 -18.90 2.97
CA SER A 119 7.68 -17.69 2.66
C SER A 119 6.97 -17.18 3.90
N HIS A 120 7.06 -15.88 4.10
CA HIS A 120 6.37 -15.14 5.15
C HIS A 120 5.59 -13.99 4.54
N GLY A 121 4.39 -13.74 5.06
CA GLY A 121 3.57 -12.57 4.70
C GLY A 121 3.21 -11.77 5.94
N ILE A 122 3.20 -10.46 5.82
CA ILE A 122 2.68 -9.55 6.85
C ILE A 122 1.68 -8.60 6.22
N ASP A 123 0.55 -8.40 6.90
CA ASP A 123 -0.51 -7.48 6.48
C ASP A 123 -1.20 -6.89 7.71
N PRO A 124 -1.53 -5.58 7.76
CA PRO A 124 -2.25 -4.98 8.86
C PRO A 124 -3.75 -5.33 8.84
N ALA A 125 -4.33 -5.69 7.70
CA ALA A 125 -5.75 -5.92 7.51
C ALA A 125 -6.22 -7.26 8.08
N LYS A 126 -6.71 -7.27 9.31
CA LYS A 126 -7.14 -8.48 10.02
C LYS A 126 -8.28 -9.23 9.32
N ASN A 127 -9.19 -8.50 8.66
CA ASN A 127 -10.31 -9.09 7.93
C ASN A 127 -9.91 -9.84 6.66
N VAL A 128 -8.67 -9.70 6.20
CA VAL A 128 -8.22 -10.29 4.94
C VAL A 128 -7.45 -11.59 5.16
N TYR A 129 -6.53 -11.65 6.12
CA TYR A 129 -5.68 -12.83 6.35
C TYR A 129 -6.33 -13.91 7.22
N GLN A 130 -7.50 -13.65 7.81
CA GLN A 130 -8.24 -14.62 8.62
C GLN A 130 -9.23 -15.47 7.80
N LYS A 131 -9.26 -15.32 6.49
CA LYS A 131 -10.06 -16.12 5.55
C LYS A 131 -9.21 -17.20 4.91
#